data_2cc9fcbcdc15824c40bd0c7ce90b72dc
#
_entry.id   2cc9fcbcdc15824c40bd0c7ce90b72dc
#
_cell.length_a   1.000
_cell.length_b   1.000
_cell.length_c   1.000
_cell.angle_alpha   90.00
_cell.angle_beta   90.00
_cell.angle_gamma   90.00
#
_symmetry.space_group_name_H-M   'P 1'
#
loop_
_entity.id
_entity.type
_entity.pdbx_description
1 polymer ?
#
loop_
_entity_poly.entity_id
_entity_poly.type
_entity_poly.pdbx_seq_one_letter_code
_entity_poly.pdbx_strand_id
1 'polypeptide(L)'
;MTLYFSSEYRNNDVANEYAIFKKILKDKNYFVTFYSDNPVYEQYSDLFKKYGLIRSSNKHGNNNIAISLNINFILEYRNLTHDYYLNKHQKFNIYLNGEYLFQKNTLYNYYKSMKQSFYDDFNYMPETYIYPEDKKLIEEKFKGYTLNMSDLWLVKPTNLCAGIGVKILNSLKNISLNEYIITKYIKNVSLINGKKYDLRLYALISCLKPLRIYLYKEGLVRISSEKYSLNLTLSNNKYVHLTNIDVNKNNKNFITPNKINNTNANEWN
;
A
#
# COMPACT_ATOMS: atom_id res chain seq x y z
N MET A 1 -2.78 12.88 3.73
CA MET A 1 -3.88 13.18 2.80
C MET A 1 -3.28 13.83 1.57
N THR A 2 -3.14 13.11 0.49
CA THR A 2 -2.78 13.70 -0.80
C THR A 2 -4.08 14.22 -1.39
N LEU A 3 -4.22 15.53 -1.51
CA LEU A 3 -5.37 16.13 -2.19
C LEU A 3 -5.19 15.89 -3.70
N TYR A 4 -5.85 14.88 -4.22
CA TYR A 4 -6.00 14.67 -5.65
C TYR A 4 -7.30 15.32 -6.10
N PHE A 5 -7.21 16.37 -6.88
CA PHE A 5 -8.35 16.92 -7.59
C PHE A 5 -8.56 16.11 -8.85
N SER A 6 -9.71 15.45 -9.00
CA SER A 6 -10.02 14.75 -10.24
C SER A 6 -10.27 15.76 -11.35
N SER A 7 -9.68 15.54 -12.52
CA SER A 7 -9.86 16.38 -13.71
C SER A 7 -11.23 16.24 -14.39
N GLU A 8 -12.13 15.42 -13.83
CA GLU A 8 -13.47 15.18 -14.40
C GLU A 8 -14.58 16.07 -13.84
N TYR A 9 -14.34 16.76 -12.72
CA TYR A 9 -15.13 17.95 -12.44
C TYR A 9 -14.71 18.97 -13.48
N ARG A 10 -15.66 19.45 -14.27
CA ARG A 10 -15.42 20.43 -15.31
C ARG A 10 -14.49 21.49 -14.75
N ASN A 11 -13.35 21.67 -15.42
CA ASN A 11 -12.21 22.50 -14.97
C ASN A 11 -12.59 23.89 -14.43
N ASN A 12 -13.79 24.37 -14.74
CA ASN A 12 -14.29 25.68 -14.33
C ASN A 12 -14.85 25.70 -12.89
N ASP A 13 -15.51 24.62 -12.42
CA ASP A 13 -16.15 24.65 -11.10
C ASP A 13 -15.12 24.48 -9.96
N VAL A 14 -14.17 23.58 -10.13
CA VAL A 14 -13.07 23.40 -9.15
C VAL A 14 -12.14 24.60 -9.14
N ALA A 15 -11.85 25.19 -10.31
CA ALA A 15 -11.06 26.40 -10.39
C ALA A 15 -11.77 27.59 -9.71
N ASN A 16 -13.08 27.69 -9.85
CA ASN A 16 -13.90 28.73 -9.20
C ASN A 16 -13.99 28.50 -7.68
N GLU A 17 -14.28 27.28 -7.22
CA GLU A 17 -14.29 26.97 -5.78
C GLU A 17 -12.92 27.21 -5.14
N TYR A 18 -11.84 26.83 -5.82
CA TYR A 18 -10.49 27.08 -5.35
C TYR A 18 -10.13 28.57 -5.33
N ALA A 19 -10.57 29.33 -6.32
CA ALA A 19 -10.39 30.79 -6.36
C ALA A 19 -11.18 31.48 -5.24
N ILE A 20 -12.41 31.06 -4.98
CA ILE A 20 -13.24 31.52 -3.87
C ILE A 20 -12.57 31.17 -2.53
N PHE A 21 -12.11 29.94 -2.37
CA PHE A 21 -11.41 29.49 -1.17
C PHE A 21 -10.13 30.29 -0.91
N LYS A 22 -9.30 30.52 -1.96
CA LYS A 22 -8.12 31.38 -1.86
C LYS A 22 -8.46 32.82 -1.47
N LYS A 23 -9.53 33.36 -2.03
CA LYS A 23 -10.01 34.70 -1.69
C LYS A 23 -10.44 34.80 -0.23
N ILE A 24 -11.23 33.86 0.25
CA ILE A 24 -11.67 33.78 1.67
C ILE A 24 -10.46 33.66 2.61
N LEU A 25 -9.48 32.84 2.26
CA LEU A 25 -8.26 32.67 3.07
C LEU A 25 -7.45 33.97 3.12
N LYS A 26 -7.31 34.66 1.98
CA LYS A 26 -6.57 35.93 1.87
C LYS A 26 -7.26 37.06 2.60
N ASP A 27 -8.57 37.18 2.44
CA ASP A 27 -9.38 38.25 3.05
C ASP A 27 -9.46 38.14 4.57
N LYS A 28 -9.26 36.92 5.12
CA LYS A 28 -9.30 36.67 6.58
C LYS A 28 -7.93 36.48 7.21
N ASN A 29 -6.83 36.66 6.48
CA ASN A 29 -5.46 36.34 6.92
C ASN A 29 -5.30 34.89 7.42
N TYR A 30 -6.08 33.94 6.90
CA TYR A 30 -5.92 32.54 7.19
C TYR A 30 -4.93 31.89 6.24
N PHE A 31 -3.86 31.32 6.80
CA PHE A 31 -2.91 30.53 6.06
C PHE A 31 -3.15 29.05 6.35
N VAL A 32 -3.27 28.24 5.29
CA VAL A 32 -3.26 26.78 5.44
C VAL A 32 -1.80 26.35 5.53
N THR A 33 -1.39 25.86 6.67
CA THR A 33 -0.04 25.37 6.93
C THR A 33 0.02 23.85 6.83
N PHE A 34 1.15 23.32 6.41
CA PHE A 34 1.42 21.90 6.46
C PHE A 34 2.74 21.63 7.17
N TYR A 35 2.84 20.47 7.81
CA TYR A 35 4.06 19.95 8.40
C TYR A 35 4.39 18.60 7.79
N SER A 36 5.66 18.35 7.54
CA SER A 36 6.19 17.05 7.12
C SER A 36 7.51 16.80 7.83
N ASP A 37 7.65 15.62 8.41
CA ASP A 37 8.83 15.18 9.16
C ASP A 37 9.88 14.48 8.30
N ASN A 38 9.61 14.27 7.01
CA ASN A 38 10.49 13.50 6.13
C ASN A 38 10.98 14.34 4.94
N PRO A 39 12.31 14.48 4.74
CA PRO A 39 12.88 15.21 3.61
C PRO A 39 12.54 14.62 2.23
N VAL A 40 12.16 13.34 2.14
CA VAL A 40 11.65 12.73 0.89
C VAL A 40 10.42 13.46 0.37
N TYR A 41 9.74 14.25 1.20
CA TYR A 41 8.58 15.07 0.83
C TYR A 41 8.90 16.47 0.34
N GLU A 42 10.15 16.82 0.12
CA GLU A 42 10.45 18.12 -0.51
C GLU A 42 9.78 18.25 -1.89
N GLN A 43 9.69 17.16 -2.64
CA GLN A 43 8.93 17.13 -3.90
C GLN A 43 7.44 17.42 -3.70
N TYR A 44 6.84 17.06 -2.57
CA TYR A 44 5.46 17.43 -2.22
C TYR A 44 5.36 18.86 -1.69
N SER A 45 6.44 19.38 -1.12
CA SER A 45 6.52 20.77 -0.66
C SER A 45 6.19 21.75 -1.80
N ASP A 46 6.74 21.53 -2.98
CA ASP A 46 6.50 22.37 -4.14
C ASP A 46 5.06 22.22 -4.65
N LEU A 47 4.51 21.00 -4.62
CA LEU A 47 3.11 20.77 -4.92
C LEU A 47 2.20 21.52 -3.95
N PHE A 48 2.44 21.41 -2.63
CA PHE A 48 1.65 22.12 -1.63
C PHE A 48 1.76 23.63 -1.73
N LYS A 49 2.97 24.15 -1.97
CA LYS A 49 3.19 25.59 -2.22
C LYS A 49 2.43 26.07 -3.46
N LYS A 50 2.41 25.26 -4.54
CA LYS A 50 1.62 25.54 -5.75
C LYS A 50 0.13 25.72 -5.43
N TYR A 51 -0.38 24.98 -4.46
CA TYR A 51 -1.76 25.11 -3.97
C TYR A 51 -1.91 26.11 -2.81
N GLY A 52 -0.90 26.94 -2.56
CA GLY A 52 -0.96 28.04 -1.59
C GLY A 52 -0.85 27.61 -0.12
N LEU A 53 -0.33 26.39 0.15
CA LEU A 53 -0.05 25.96 1.51
C LEU A 53 1.35 26.44 1.93
N ILE A 54 1.49 26.80 3.20
CA ILE A 54 2.76 27.25 3.78
C ILE A 54 3.35 26.13 4.64
N ARG A 55 4.61 25.78 4.38
CA ARG A 55 5.32 24.79 5.21
C ARG A 55 5.63 25.38 6.59
N SER A 56 5.24 24.68 7.62
CA SER A 56 5.59 24.99 9.01
C SER A 56 6.82 24.18 9.43
N SER A 57 7.73 24.82 10.14
CA SER A 57 8.85 24.12 10.80
C SER A 57 8.49 23.53 12.15
N ASN A 58 7.33 23.89 12.69
CA ASN A 58 6.90 23.46 14.01
C ASN A 58 6.04 22.19 13.95
N LYS A 59 6.59 21.07 14.43
CA LYS A 59 5.92 19.77 14.53
C LYS A 59 4.65 19.82 15.38
N HIS A 60 4.70 20.58 16.46
CA HIS A 60 3.61 20.69 17.45
C HIS A 60 2.78 21.96 17.29
N GLY A 61 3.01 22.72 16.22
CA GLY A 61 2.23 23.94 15.95
C GLY A 61 0.80 23.65 15.51
N ASN A 62 -0.02 24.69 15.47
CA ASN A 62 -1.39 24.64 14.95
C ASN A 62 -1.42 24.47 13.42
N ASN A 63 -0.80 23.41 12.91
CA ASN A 63 -0.77 23.13 11.49
C ASN A 63 -2.14 22.59 11.05
N ASN A 64 -2.65 23.10 9.93
CA ASN A 64 -3.94 22.67 9.38
C ASN A 64 -3.85 21.25 8.79
N ILE A 65 -2.67 20.91 8.24
CA ILE A 65 -2.41 19.60 7.66
C ILE A 65 -1.09 19.08 8.23
N ALA A 66 -1.10 17.91 8.83
CA ALA A 66 0.10 17.19 9.22
C ALA A 66 0.22 15.92 8.39
N ILE A 67 1.36 15.76 7.73
CA ILE A 67 1.67 14.59 6.92
C ILE A 67 2.90 13.92 7.51
N SER A 68 2.76 12.69 7.98
CA SER A 68 3.88 11.89 8.44
C SER A 68 3.86 10.51 7.78
N LEU A 69 5.04 10.00 7.44
CA LEU A 69 5.25 8.60 7.09
C LEU A 69 6.26 7.93 8.04
N ASN A 70 6.75 8.62 9.03
CA ASN A 70 7.61 8.01 10.03
C ASN A 70 6.75 7.20 11.00
N ILE A 71 7.02 5.90 11.09
CA ILE A 71 6.30 5.00 12.01
C ILE A 71 6.46 5.43 13.47
N ASN A 72 7.61 5.99 13.82
CA ASN A 72 7.86 6.52 15.17
C ASN A 72 6.95 7.71 15.48
N PHE A 73 6.71 8.59 14.52
CA PHE A 73 5.78 9.68 14.68
C PHE A 73 4.33 9.17 14.82
N ILE A 74 3.98 8.10 14.09
CA ILE A 74 2.68 7.42 14.25
C ILE A 74 2.54 6.85 15.65
N LEU A 75 3.59 6.25 16.19
CA LEU A 75 3.62 5.71 17.55
C LEU A 75 3.59 6.83 18.60
N GLU A 76 4.37 7.92 18.41
CA GLU A 76 4.28 9.12 19.24
C GLU A 76 2.87 9.73 19.20
N TYR A 77 2.27 9.82 18.03
CA TYR A 77 0.90 10.33 17.87
C TYR A 77 -0.13 9.45 18.59
N ARG A 78 0.04 8.13 18.60
CA ARG A 78 -0.77 7.21 19.42
C ARG A 78 -0.65 7.53 20.91
N ASN A 79 0.56 7.81 21.37
CA ASN A 79 0.84 8.19 22.76
C ASN A 79 0.34 9.62 23.08
N LEU A 80 0.36 10.52 22.08
CA LEU A 80 -0.11 11.90 22.19
C LEU A 80 -1.63 12.05 22.08
N THR A 81 -2.37 11.07 21.56
CA THR A 81 -3.82 11.15 21.41
C THR A 81 -4.58 11.14 22.73
N HIS A 82 -3.94 10.84 23.85
CA HIS A 82 -4.50 11.14 25.16
C HIS A 82 -4.47 12.63 25.51
N ASP A 83 -3.57 13.44 24.91
CA ASP A 83 -3.38 14.85 25.27
C ASP A 83 -3.49 15.82 24.07
N TYR A 84 -3.52 15.33 22.82
CA TYR A 84 -3.59 16.17 21.62
C TYR A 84 -4.93 16.03 20.91
N TYR A 85 -5.85 16.90 21.26
CA TYR A 85 -7.06 17.10 20.46
C TYR A 85 -6.73 17.85 19.18
N LEU A 86 -6.76 17.14 18.03
CA LEU A 86 -6.84 17.84 16.75
C LEU A 86 -8.08 18.74 16.77
N ASN A 87 -7.90 20.01 16.50
CA ASN A 87 -9.06 20.87 16.35
C ASN A 87 -9.82 20.48 15.05
N LYS A 88 -11.08 20.88 14.93
CA LYS A 88 -11.97 20.52 13.81
C LYS A 88 -11.43 20.89 12.42
N HIS A 89 -10.43 21.76 12.35
CA HIS A 89 -9.83 22.24 11.10
C HIS A 89 -8.52 21.51 10.74
N GLN A 90 -7.98 20.72 11.67
CA GLN A 90 -6.75 19.99 11.45
C GLN A 90 -7.00 18.65 10.76
N LYS A 91 -6.13 18.28 9.84
CA LYS A 91 -6.16 17.00 9.12
C LYS A 91 -4.83 16.29 9.31
N PHE A 92 -4.92 14.98 9.50
CA PHE A 92 -3.77 14.09 9.58
C PHE A 92 -3.97 12.95 8.57
N ASN A 93 -2.89 12.48 7.96
CA ASN A 93 -2.96 11.49 6.88
C ASN A 93 -3.13 10.04 7.34
N ILE A 94 -3.37 9.83 8.62
CA ILE A 94 -3.53 8.49 9.21
C ILE A 94 -4.76 8.49 10.11
N TYR A 95 -5.58 7.45 9.98
CA TYR A 95 -6.64 7.16 10.93
C TYR A 95 -6.10 6.36 12.12
N LEU A 96 -6.62 6.61 13.29
CA LEU A 96 -6.32 5.81 14.49
C LEU A 96 -6.62 4.34 14.19
N ASN A 97 -5.66 3.47 14.49
CA ASN A 97 -5.71 2.03 14.19
C ASN A 97 -5.79 1.69 12.68
N GLY A 98 -5.54 2.65 11.78
CA GLY A 98 -5.54 2.41 10.33
C GLY A 98 -4.47 1.41 9.89
N GLU A 99 -3.41 1.23 10.68
CA GLU A 99 -2.35 0.26 10.42
C GLU A 99 -2.85 -1.18 10.39
N TYR A 100 -3.92 -1.51 11.06
CA TYR A 100 -4.50 -2.87 11.01
C TYR A 100 -4.97 -3.26 9.60
N LEU A 101 -5.27 -2.30 8.74
CA LEU A 101 -5.58 -2.56 7.33
C LEU A 101 -4.34 -2.86 6.49
N PHE A 102 -3.13 -2.56 6.98
CA PHE A 102 -1.88 -2.76 6.23
C PHE A 102 -1.13 -4.02 6.65
N GLN A 103 -1.38 -4.51 7.85
CA GLN A 103 -0.79 -5.77 8.31
C GLN A 103 -1.50 -6.96 7.67
N LYS A 104 -0.71 -7.89 7.14
CA LYS A 104 -1.26 -9.01 6.34
C LYS A 104 -2.16 -9.95 7.14
N ASN A 105 -1.78 -10.24 8.40
CA ASN A 105 -2.54 -11.08 9.32
C ASN A 105 -3.88 -10.43 9.71
N THR A 106 -3.84 -9.19 10.18
CA THR A 106 -5.05 -8.49 10.62
C THR A 106 -6.01 -8.23 9.46
N LEU A 107 -5.51 -7.81 8.29
CA LEU A 107 -6.33 -7.67 7.08
C LEU A 107 -7.02 -8.99 6.73
N TYR A 108 -6.29 -10.11 6.77
CA TYR A 108 -6.88 -11.41 6.45
C TYR A 108 -7.88 -11.88 7.51
N ASN A 109 -7.65 -11.59 8.79
CA ASN A 109 -8.62 -11.88 9.85
C ASN A 109 -9.93 -11.11 9.64
N TYR A 110 -9.88 -9.82 9.28
CA TYR A 110 -11.07 -9.06 8.91
C TYR A 110 -11.76 -9.67 7.68
N TYR A 111 -11.01 -10.00 6.63
CA TYR A 111 -11.56 -10.67 5.46
C TYR A 111 -12.25 -11.99 5.82
N LYS A 112 -11.61 -12.84 6.65
CA LYS A 112 -12.14 -14.14 7.10
C LYS A 112 -13.47 -13.96 7.87
N SER A 113 -13.53 -12.96 8.76
CA SER A 113 -14.75 -12.61 9.49
C SER A 113 -15.86 -12.13 8.55
N MET A 114 -15.54 -11.23 7.62
CA MET A 114 -16.50 -10.72 6.63
C MET A 114 -16.99 -11.83 5.71
N LYS A 115 -16.13 -12.75 5.29
CA LYS A 115 -16.49 -13.89 4.46
C LYS A 115 -17.46 -14.84 5.15
N GLN A 116 -17.41 -14.98 6.47
CA GLN A 116 -18.40 -15.77 7.22
C GLN A 116 -19.81 -15.19 7.13
N SER A 117 -19.92 -13.86 7.12
CA SER A 117 -21.20 -13.15 7.10
C SER A 117 -21.70 -12.81 5.69
N PHE A 118 -20.81 -12.63 4.74
CA PHE A 118 -21.08 -12.13 3.39
C PHE A 118 -20.25 -12.90 2.36
N TYR A 119 -20.50 -14.20 2.22
CA TYR A 119 -19.69 -15.12 1.42
C TYR A 119 -19.56 -14.69 -0.05
N ASP A 120 -20.65 -14.27 -0.68
CA ASP A 120 -20.65 -13.92 -2.10
C ASP A 120 -19.83 -12.67 -2.40
N ASP A 121 -19.83 -11.69 -1.49
CA ASP A 121 -19.06 -10.46 -1.61
C ASP A 121 -17.60 -10.65 -1.22
N PHE A 122 -17.30 -11.60 -0.31
CA PHE A 122 -15.98 -11.85 0.25
C PHE A 122 -15.41 -13.22 -0.18
N ASN A 123 -15.27 -13.46 -1.49
CA ASN A 123 -14.66 -14.67 -2.03
C ASN A 123 -13.56 -14.38 -3.06
N TYR A 124 -12.80 -13.31 -2.87
CA TYR A 124 -11.78 -12.84 -3.81
C TYR A 124 -10.34 -13.06 -3.34
N MET A 125 -10.09 -13.30 -2.06
CA MET A 125 -8.74 -13.62 -1.56
C MET A 125 -8.46 -15.12 -1.67
N PRO A 126 -7.22 -15.52 -2.01
CA PRO A 126 -6.83 -16.92 -2.03
C PRO A 126 -6.84 -17.52 -0.62
N GLU A 127 -6.95 -18.84 -0.55
CA GLU A 127 -6.84 -19.60 0.71
C GLU A 127 -5.56 -19.19 1.44
N THR A 128 -5.70 -18.85 2.72
CA THR A 128 -4.60 -18.29 3.52
C THR A 128 -4.71 -18.80 4.96
N TYR A 129 -3.58 -19.08 5.56
CA TYR A 129 -3.41 -19.46 6.97
C TYR A 129 -2.48 -18.48 7.65
N ILE A 130 -2.76 -18.16 8.91
CA ILE A 130 -1.99 -17.21 9.73
C ILE A 130 -1.28 -17.96 10.85
N TYR A 131 0.03 -17.83 10.95
CA TYR A 131 0.79 -18.38 12.07
C TYR A 131 1.14 -17.23 13.05
N PRO A 132 0.93 -17.42 14.38
CA PRO A 132 0.61 -18.69 15.07
C PRO A 132 -0.87 -19.05 15.20
N GLU A 133 -1.83 -18.19 14.83
CA GLU A 133 -3.26 -18.39 15.10
C GLU A 133 -3.79 -19.72 14.53
N ASP A 134 -3.49 -20.01 13.26
CA ASP A 134 -3.93 -21.23 12.57
C ASP A 134 -2.92 -22.38 12.68
N LYS A 135 -2.06 -22.41 13.72
CA LYS A 135 -0.96 -23.40 13.85
C LYS A 135 -1.40 -24.83 13.61
N LYS A 136 -2.46 -25.29 14.26
CA LYS A 136 -2.96 -26.66 14.13
C LYS A 136 -3.41 -26.98 12.70
N LEU A 137 -4.13 -26.05 12.07
CA LEU A 137 -4.58 -26.19 10.68
C LEU A 137 -3.40 -26.22 9.70
N ILE A 138 -2.37 -25.43 9.95
CA ILE A 138 -1.13 -25.42 9.15
C ILE A 138 -0.41 -26.76 9.29
N GLU A 139 -0.23 -27.26 10.50
CA GLU A 139 0.44 -28.55 10.78
C GLU A 139 -0.30 -29.71 10.11
N GLU A 140 -1.62 -29.72 10.14
CA GLU A 140 -2.46 -30.73 9.49
C GLU A 140 -2.40 -30.60 7.95
N LYS A 141 -2.68 -29.40 7.41
CA LYS A 141 -2.73 -29.13 5.98
C LYS A 141 -1.42 -29.42 5.27
N PHE A 142 -0.30 -29.10 5.89
CA PHE A 142 1.04 -29.21 5.33
C PHE A 142 1.84 -30.38 5.87
N LYS A 143 1.18 -31.35 6.52
CA LYS A 143 1.81 -32.59 6.97
C LYS A 143 2.39 -33.34 5.77
N GLY A 144 3.72 -33.51 5.76
CA GLY A 144 4.41 -34.17 4.64
C GLY A 144 4.45 -33.36 3.34
N TYR A 145 4.05 -32.06 3.37
CA TYR A 145 4.09 -31.20 2.19
C TYR A 145 5.52 -31.06 1.65
N THR A 146 5.65 -31.31 0.38
CA THR A 146 6.85 -31.00 -0.41
C THR A 146 6.46 -30.12 -1.59
N LEU A 147 7.40 -29.30 -2.06
CA LEU A 147 7.17 -28.39 -3.16
C LEU A 147 6.59 -29.12 -4.38
N ASN A 148 5.42 -28.68 -4.80
CA ASN A 148 4.69 -29.24 -5.93
C ASN A 148 4.09 -28.12 -6.79
N MET A 149 4.29 -28.19 -8.10
CA MET A 149 3.79 -27.15 -9.03
C MET A 149 2.26 -27.16 -9.18
N SER A 150 1.61 -28.27 -8.87
CA SER A 150 0.12 -28.32 -8.84
C SER A 150 -0.46 -27.60 -7.65
N ASP A 151 0.25 -27.54 -6.52
CA ASP A 151 -0.21 -26.95 -5.25
C ASP A 151 0.87 -26.05 -4.64
N LEU A 152 1.06 -24.87 -5.21
CA LEU A 152 2.05 -23.88 -4.76
C LEU A 152 1.49 -22.96 -3.67
N TRP A 153 2.34 -22.66 -2.71
CA TRP A 153 2.05 -21.76 -1.61
C TRP A 153 3.16 -20.75 -1.40
N LEU A 154 2.79 -19.55 -0.93
CA LEU A 154 3.72 -18.48 -0.57
C LEU A 154 3.75 -18.29 0.93
N VAL A 155 4.94 -18.18 1.49
CA VAL A 155 5.17 -17.70 2.86
C VAL A 155 5.49 -16.21 2.81
N LYS A 156 4.79 -15.43 3.63
CA LYS A 156 4.96 -13.97 3.70
C LYS A 156 5.07 -13.55 5.16
N PRO A 157 6.15 -12.88 5.58
CA PRO A 157 6.21 -12.28 6.92
C PRO A 157 5.09 -11.27 7.11
N THR A 158 4.50 -11.21 8.30
CA THR A 158 3.39 -10.28 8.59
C THR A 158 3.83 -8.84 8.68
N ASN A 159 5.00 -8.59 9.27
CA ASN A 159 5.54 -7.28 9.62
C ASN A 159 6.52 -6.68 8.60
N LEU A 160 6.79 -7.37 7.47
CA LEU A 160 7.68 -6.88 6.42
C LEU A 160 6.90 -6.43 5.20
N CYS A 161 7.47 -5.48 4.45
CA CYS A 161 6.91 -4.90 3.23
C CYS A 161 7.84 -5.11 2.02
N ALA A 162 7.53 -4.51 0.89
CA ALA A 162 8.36 -4.47 -0.34
C ALA A 162 8.76 -5.85 -0.92
N GLY A 163 8.10 -6.94 -0.54
CA GLY A 163 8.45 -8.30 -0.97
C GLY A 163 9.58 -8.95 -0.16
N ILE A 164 10.08 -8.28 0.90
CA ILE A 164 11.13 -8.82 1.75
C ILE A 164 10.62 -10.07 2.48
N GLY A 165 11.42 -11.15 2.44
CA GLY A 165 11.09 -12.42 3.10
C GLY A 165 9.99 -13.24 2.46
N VAL A 166 9.39 -12.77 1.35
CA VAL A 166 8.39 -13.55 0.60
C VAL A 166 9.09 -14.65 -0.19
N LYS A 167 8.64 -15.89 -0.03
CA LYS A 167 9.20 -17.05 -0.71
C LYS A 167 8.13 -18.12 -1.00
N ILE A 168 8.39 -18.97 -1.98
CA ILE A 168 7.58 -20.17 -2.20
C ILE A 168 7.85 -21.16 -1.07
N LEU A 169 6.79 -21.76 -0.55
CA LEU A 169 6.87 -22.77 0.50
C LEU A 169 7.45 -24.08 -0.06
N ASN A 170 8.59 -24.49 0.44
CA ASN A 170 9.18 -25.80 0.14
C ASN A 170 8.84 -26.84 1.21
N SER A 171 8.90 -26.44 2.46
CA SER A 171 8.57 -27.26 3.63
C SER A 171 8.35 -26.33 4.83
N LEU A 172 7.50 -26.72 5.77
CA LEU A 172 7.30 -26.00 7.03
C LEU A 172 8.60 -25.91 7.86
N LYS A 173 9.44 -26.94 7.79
CA LYS A 173 10.72 -26.99 8.53
C LYS A 173 11.67 -25.86 8.16
N ASN A 174 11.49 -25.26 6.97
CA ASN A 174 12.35 -24.20 6.46
C ASN A 174 11.84 -22.78 6.81
N ILE A 175 10.80 -22.67 7.65
CA ILE A 175 10.28 -21.39 8.08
C ILE A 175 10.86 -21.04 9.45
N SER A 176 11.69 -20.01 9.50
CA SER A 176 12.34 -19.49 10.72
C SER A 176 11.67 -18.21 11.24
N LEU A 177 10.41 -17.97 10.89
CA LEU A 177 9.67 -16.76 11.26
C LEU A 177 8.75 -17.04 12.44
N ASN A 178 8.64 -16.09 13.35
CA ASN A 178 7.70 -16.18 14.49
C ASN A 178 6.28 -15.86 14.07
N GLU A 179 6.12 -14.98 13.07
CA GLU A 179 4.81 -14.57 12.54
C GLU A 179 4.85 -14.52 11.02
N TYR A 180 3.93 -15.22 10.38
CA TYR A 180 3.82 -15.27 8.91
C TYR A 180 2.42 -15.69 8.48
N ILE A 181 2.13 -15.44 7.20
CA ILE A 181 0.99 -16.05 6.53
C ILE A 181 1.45 -17.01 5.45
N ILE A 182 0.70 -18.10 5.26
CA ILE A 182 0.85 -19.03 4.13
C ILE A 182 -0.36 -18.83 3.23
N THR A 183 -0.12 -18.37 2.00
CA THR A 183 -1.17 -18.04 1.03
C THR A 183 -1.04 -18.90 -0.21
N LYS A 184 -2.14 -19.46 -0.71
CA LYS A 184 -2.16 -20.23 -1.95
C LYS A 184 -1.69 -19.36 -3.12
N TYR A 185 -0.78 -19.89 -3.93
CA TYR A 185 -0.23 -19.18 -5.07
C TYR A 185 -1.23 -19.18 -6.25
N ILE A 186 -1.51 -18.03 -6.81
CA ILE A 186 -2.32 -17.90 -8.02
C ILE A 186 -1.43 -18.15 -9.22
N LYS A 187 -1.58 -19.31 -9.85
CA LYS A 187 -0.72 -19.78 -10.95
C LYS A 187 -1.10 -19.20 -12.30
N ASN A 188 -2.39 -19.18 -12.59
CA ASN A 188 -2.93 -18.73 -13.87
C ASN A 188 -3.11 -17.21 -13.86
N VAL A 189 -1.99 -16.51 -13.92
CA VAL A 189 -1.99 -15.04 -13.94
C VAL A 189 -1.98 -14.53 -15.37
N SER A 190 -2.60 -13.38 -15.60
CA SER A 190 -2.43 -12.63 -16.83
C SER A 190 -0.98 -12.13 -16.95
N LEU A 191 -0.44 -12.07 -18.16
CA LEU A 191 0.95 -11.73 -18.42
C LEU A 191 1.06 -10.57 -19.42
N ILE A 192 2.06 -9.72 -19.23
CA ILE A 192 2.48 -8.71 -20.22
C ILE A 192 3.84 -9.15 -20.78
N ASN A 193 3.92 -9.38 -22.08
CA ASN A 193 5.14 -9.85 -22.75
C ASN A 193 5.76 -11.12 -22.10
N GLY A 194 4.90 -12.03 -21.60
CA GLY A 194 5.30 -13.25 -20.91
C GLY A 194 5.82 -13.03 -19.48
N LYS A 195 5.68 -11.82 -18.92
CA LYS A 195 6.09 -11.48 -17.57
C LYS A 195 4.87 -11.27 -16.68
N LYS A 196 4.98 -11.66 -15.41
CA LYS A 196 3.97 -11.39 -14.38
C LYS A 196 3.90 -9.90 -14.06
N TYR A 197 2.70 -9.39 -13.83
CA TYR A 197 2.49 -8.01 -13.40
C TYR A 197 1.47 -7.92 -12.27
N ASP A 198 1.45 -6.79 -11.61
CA ASP A 198 0.38 -6.36 -10.71
C ASP A 198 0.02 -4.90 -10.94
N LEU A 199 -1.15 -4.52 -10.43
CA LEU A 199 -1.63 -3.15 -10.46
C LEU A 199 -1.49 -2.52 -9.08
N ARG A 200 -0.83 -1.37 -9.03
CA ARG A 200 -0.78 -0.54 -7.83
C ARG A 200 -1.83 0.56 -7.93
N LEU A 201 -2.93 0.37 -7.25
CA LEU A 201 -4.01 1.33 -7.19
C LEU A 201 -3.94 2.14 -5.89
N TYR A 202 -4.51 3.33 -5.91
CA TYR A 202 -4.53 4.24 -4.77
C TYR A 202 -5.98 4.56 -4.40
N ALA A 203 -6.33 4.32 -3.15
CA ALA A 203 -7.62 4.66 -2.58
C ALA A 203 -7.44 5.67 -1.44
N LEU A 204 -8.28 6.71 -1.42
CA LEU A 204 -8.31 7.71 -0.37
C LEU A 204 -9.57 7.53 0.47
N ILE A 205 -9.40 7.25 1.74
CA ILE A 205 -10.49 7.33 2.72
C ILE A 205 -10.47 8.75 3.29
N SER A 206 -11.42 9.57 2.92
CA SER A 206 -11.47 10.98 3.33
C SER A 206 -12.34 11.23 4.56
N CYS A 207 -13.25 10.31 4.86
CA CYS A 207 -14.13 10.36 6.02
C CYS A 207 -14.58 8.95 6.41
N LEU A 208 -14.67 8.69 7.71
CA LEU A 208 -15.16 7.40 8.23
C LEU A 208 -16.67 7.44 8.51
N LYS A 209 -17.21 8.61 8.82
CA LYS A 209 -18.65 8.74 9.12
C LYS A 209 -19.19 10.08 8.59
N PRO A 210 -19.98 10.07 7.51
CA PRO A 210 -20.25 8.91 6.63
C PRO A 210 -18.99 8.42 5.93
N LEU A 211 -18.91 7.13 5.61
CA LEU A 211 -17.77 6.57 4.91
C LEU A 211 -17.66 7.17 3.51
N ARG A 212 -16.50 7.75 3.18
CA ARG A 212 -16.19 8.29 1.86
C ARG A 212 -14.85 7.78 1.39
N ILE A 213 -14.89 7.01 0.29
CA ILE A 213 -13.71 6.41 -0.34
C ILE A 213 -13.65 6.88 -1.78
N TYR A 214 -12.47 7.32 -2.20
CA TYR A 214 -12.19 7.71 -3.58
C TYR A 214 -11.12 6.80 -4.14
N LEU A 215 -11.35 6.24 -5.31
CA LEU A 215 -10.32 5.51 -6.06
C LEU A 215 -9.68 6.50 -7.04
N TYR A 216 -8.34 6.60 -6.97
CA TYR A 216 -7.60 7.40 -7.95
C TYR A 216 -7.66 6.71 -9.31
N LYS A 217 -7.95 7.47 -10.36
CA LYS A 217 -8.19 6.94 -11.70
C LYS A 217 -6.95 6.34 -12.37
N GLU A 218 -5.78 6.75 -11.93
CA GLU A 218 -4.50 6.26 -12.44
C GLU A 218 -3.80 5.41 -11.40
N GLY A 219 -2.87 4.58 -11.84
CA GLY A 219 -2.12 3.69 -10.99
C GLY A 219 -0.80 3.33 -11.65
N LEU A 220 -0.10 2.39 -11.06
CA LEU A 220 1.15 1.87 -11.59
C LEU A 220 0.99 0.40 -11.97
N VAL A 221 1.52 0.00 -13.10
CA VAL A 221 1.71 -1.41 -13.46
C VAL A 221 3.14 -1.79 -13.11
N ARG A 222 3.31 -2.76 -12.22
CA ARG A 222 4.64 -3.27 -11.83
C ARG A 222 4.86 -4.63 -12.46
N ILE A 223 5.96 -4.81 -13.17
CA ILE A 223 6.21 -5.99 -14.00
C ILE A 223 7.46 -6.71 -13.48
N SER A 224 7.42 -8.04 -13.38
CA SER A 224 8.58 -8.85 -13.03
C SER A 224 9.70 -8.66 -14.06
N SER A 225 10.96 -8.73 -13.62
CA SER A 225 12.10 -8.55 -14.54
C SER A 225 12.40 -9.80 -15.36
N GLU A 226 11.90 -10.97 -14.93
CA GLU A 226 12.06 -12.23 -15.64
C GLU A 226 10.71 -12.73 -16.21
N LYS A 227 10.78 -13.57 -17.25
CA LYS A 227 9.61 -14.25 -17.80
C LYS A 227 8.99 -15.18 -16.78
N TYR A 228 7.67 -15.15 -16.70
CA TYR A 228 6.91 -16.03 -15.81
C TYR A 228 7.08 -17.49 -16.20
N SER A 229 7.34 -18.32 -15.21
CA SER A 229 7.48 -19.76 -15.40
C SER A 229 7.09 -20.49 -14.11
N LEU A 230 6.44 -21.62 -14.27
CA LEU A 230 6.11 -22.55 -13.18
C LEU A 230 7.12 -23.71 -13.10
N ASN A 231 8.30 -23.59 -13.69
CA ASN A 231 9.33 -24.59 -13.55
C ASN A 231 9.89 -24.63 -12.12
N LEU A 232 9.99 -25.82 -11.54
CA LEU A 232 10.51 -26.03 -10.16
C LEU A 232 11.93 -25.47 -9.98
N THR A 233 12.76 -25.53 -11.02
CA THR A 233 14.12 -24.96 -10.97
C THR A 233 14.12 -23.44 -10.75
N LEU A 234 13.04 -22.76 -11.12
CA LEU A 234 12.85 -21.32 -10.97
C LEU A 234 11.97 -20.95 -9.76
N SER A 235 11.52 -21.93 -8.96
CA SER A 235 10.65 -21.67 -7.81
C SER A 235 11.26 -20.69 -6.79
N ASN A 236 12.57 -20.69 -6.64
CA ASN A 236 13.29 -19.76 -5.76
C ASN A 236 13.68 -18.46 -6.43
N ASN A 237 13.41 -18.30 -7.74
CA ASN A 237 13.73 -17.06 -8.45
C ASN A 237 12.67 -15.98 -8.16
N LYS A 238 12.97 -15.11 -7.20
CA LYS A 238 12.08 -14.00 -6.81
C LYS A 238 11.74 -13.06 -7.97
N TYR A 239 12.58 -12.96 -8.99
CA TYR A 239 12.39 -12.09 -10.15
C TYR A 239 11.36 -12.61 -11.15
N VAL A 240 11.01 -13.89 -11.06
CA VAL A 240 9.95 -14.54 -11.83
C VAL A 240 8.59 -14.35 -11.15
N HIS A 241 8.57 -14.42 -9.80
CA HIS A 241 7.34 -14.57 -9.02
C HIS A 241 6.87 -13.28 -8.36
N LEU A 242 7.78 -12.34 -8.07
CA LEU A 242 7.47 -11.07 -7.40
C LEU A 242 7.59 -9.89 -8.38
N THR A 243 6.65 -8.97 -8.25
CA THR A 243 6.56 -7.75 -9.07
C THR A 243 7.03 -6.50 -8.34
N ASN A 244 7.39 -6.63 -7.06
CA ASN A 244 7.88 -5.52 -6.24
C ASN A 244 9.11 -4.86 -6.87
N ILE A 245 9.08 -3.55 -7.06
CA ILE A 245 10.20 -2.78 -7.64
C ILE A 245 11.47 -2.94 -6.79
N ASP A 246 11.36 -2.88 -5.46
CA ASP A 246 12.49 -3.07 -4.56
C ASP A 246 13.18 -4.42 -4.67
N VAL A 247 12.46 -5.44 -5.10
CA VAL A 247 13.03 -6.74 -5.44
C VAL A 247 13.66 -6.68 -6.82
N ASN A 248 12.91 -6.24 -7.82
CA ASN A 248 13.29 -6.34 -9.24
C ASN A 248 14.42 -5.42 -9.65
N LYS A 249 14.56 -4.22 -9.02
CA LYS A 249 15.66 -3.28 -9.30
C LYS A 249 17.07 -3.89 -9.10
N ASN A 250 17.17 -4.99 -8.34
CA ASN A 250 18.43 -5.70 -8.12
C ASN A 250 18.71 -6.78 -9.18
N ASN A 251 17.83 -6.98 -10.16
CA ASN A 251 18.06 -7.91 -11.26
C ASN A 251 18.75 -7.18 -12.41
N LYS A 252 19.74 -7.84 -13.03
CA LYS A 252 20.43 -7.34 -14.22
C LYS A 252 19.51 -7.07 -15.41
N ASN A 253 18.37 -7.75 -15.49
CA ASN A 253 17.37 -7.61 -16.54
C ASN A 253 16.28 -6.58 -16.20
N PHE A 254 16.45 -5.81 -15.11
CA PHE A 254 15.54 -4.73 -14.76
C PHE A 254 15.72 -3.54 -15.70
N ILE A 255 14.62 -3.07 -16.26
CA ILE A 255 14.60 -1.92 -17.16
C ILE A 255 13.88 -0.78 -16.45
N THR A 256 14.63 0.29 -16.17
CA THR A 256 14.08 1.51 -15.58
C THR A 256 13.13 2.20 -16.55
N PRO A 257 11.99 2.75 -16.11
CA PRO A 257 11.09 3.52 -16.97
C PRO A 257 11.79 4.76 -17.51
N ASN A 258 11.84 4.87 -18.84
CA ASN A 258 12.26 6.10 -19.53
C ASN A 258 11.01 6.89 -19.96
N LYS A 259 11.04 8.21 -19.80
CA LYS A 259 9.90 9.11 -20.09
C LYS A 259 9.35 9.05 -21.52
N ILE A 260 10.03 8.40 -22.46
CA ILE A 260 9.75 8.53 -23.91
C ILE A 260 9.22 7.23 -24.57
N ASN A 261 9.52 6.03 -24.05
CA ASN A 261 8.98 4.77 -24.60
C ASN A 261 9.01 3.66 -23.58
N ASN A 262 7.91 3.46 -22.87
CA ASN A 262 7.85 2.57 -21.69
C ASN A 262 7.42 1.12 -21.96
N THR A 263 7.28 0.68 -23.22
CA THR A 263 6.72 -0.64 -23.54
C THR A 263 7.50 -1.83 -22.99
N ASN A 264 8.77 -1.65 -22.61
CA ASN A 264 9.63 -2.70 -22.05
C ASN A 264 10.09 -2.43 -20.61
N ALA A 265 9.68 -1.32 -20.00
CA ALA A 265 10.05 -1.01 -18.63
C ALA A 265 9.35 -1.93 -17.61
N ASN A 266 9.95 -2.06 -16.43
CA ASN A 266 9.37 -2.89 -15.36
C ASN A 266 8.35 -2.11 -14.49
N GLU A 267 8.06 -0.86 -14.84
CA GLU A 267 7.01 -0.04 -14.23
C GLU A 267 6.40 0.86 -15.29
N TRP A 268 5.07 0.93 -15.32
CA TRP A 268 4.29 1.77 -16.23
C TRP A 268 3.31 2.62 -15.43
N ASN A 269 3.10 3.88 -15.89
CA ASN A 269 2.07 4.80 -15.40
C ASN A 269 0.82 4.73 -16.28
#